data_5a5cf1cc633465ff7c48f4fb30fbdda2
#
_entry.id   5a5cf1cc633465ff7c48f4fb30fbdda2
#
_cell.length_a   1.000
_cell.length_b   1.000
_cell.length_c   1.000
_cell.angle_alpha   90.00
_cell.angle_beta   90.00
_cell.angle_gamma   90.00
#
_symmetry.space_group_name_H-M   'P 1'
#
loop_
_entity.id
_entity.type
_entity.pdbx_description
1 polymer ?
#
loop_
_entity_poly.entity_id
_entity_poly.type
_entity_poly.pdbx_seq_one_letter_code
_entity_poly.pdbx_strand_id
1 'polypeptide(L)'
;FGSTDVNVDYQHSTHKKDELLTVSYRFSHSPNDSKDYTELENVVNYNPWLGYPQNNINKASTNEHTGQVDYTTPTWKDQTLEVGAKYIFRQSRSNTDRTAFNDSLNIWEDVTSKDSHFRHTQHIYSAYLGYSMKFDKFGVKAGVRAEGTSLDVKYEMAPDMNFDTHYFDVVPNATISYQLSMAQQLRLGYNMRIQRPGIWYLNPYVNNADPQNISFGNPNLDSEKSNNINLNYSMFAQKFS
;
A
#
# COMPACT_ATOMS: atom_id res chain seq x y z
N PHE A 1 -12.09 16.74 7.34
CA PHE A 1 -11.54 15.40 7.04
C PHE A 1 -11.18 14.72 8.35
N GLY A 2 -11.85 13.64 8.71
CA GLY A 2 -11.54 12.86 9.90
C GLY A 2 -11.29 11.42 9.52
N SER A 3 -10.10 10.86 9.80
CA SER A 3 -9.87 9.42 9.75
C SER A 3 -10.20 8.80 11.11
N THR A 4 -10.63 7.54 11.09
CA THR A 4 -10.88 6.75 12.29
C THR A 4 -10.01 5.51 12.23
N ASP A 5 -9.20 5.31 13.25
CA ASP A 5 -8.35 4.13 13.41
C ASP A 5 -8.69 3.45 14.75
N VAL A 6 -8.94 2.15 14.70
CA VAL A 6 -9.15 1.31 15.88
C VAL A 6 -8.14 0.16 15.83
N ASN A 7 -7.39 -0.03 16.90
CA ASN A 7 -6.39 -1.07 17.02
C ASN A 7 -6.62 -1.89 18.28
N VAL A 8 -6.58 -3.21 18.17
CA VAL A 8 -6.72 -4.14 19.29
C VAL A 8 -5.59 -5.17 19.19
N ASP A 9 -4.75 -5.22 20.22
CA ASP A 9 -3.64 -6.15 20.31
C ASP A 9 -3.82 -7.04 21.55
N TYR A 10 -3.69 -8.34 21.33
CA TYR A 10 -3.63 -9.32 22.40
C TYR A 10 -2.28 -10.02 22.39
N GLN A 11 -1.62 -10.05 23.52
CA GLN A 11 -0.33 -10.72 23.71
C GLN A 11 -0.44 -11.77 24.79
N HIS A 12 0.06 -12.95 24.49
CA HIS A 12 0.13 -14.06 25.40
C HIS A 12 1.56 -14.59 25.50
N SER A 13 2.14 -14.50 26.67
CA SER A 13 3.44 -15.11 26.99
C SER A 13 3.21 -16.43 27.70
N THR A 14 3.86 -17.48 27.26
CA THR A 14 3.80 -18.80 27.90
C THR A 14 4.79 -18.88 29.07
N HIS A 15 4.87 -20.05 29.72
CA HIS A 15 5.88 -20.29 30.76
C HIS A 15 7.32 -20.39 30.23
N LYS A 16 7.48 -20.56 28.91
CA LYS A 16 8.78 -20.58 28.27
C LYS A 16 9.28 -19.15 28.04
N LYS A 17 10.46 -18.85 28.57
CA LYS A 17 11.06 -17.52 28.42
C LYS A 17 11.18 -17.14 26.95
N ASP A 18 10.84 -15.90 26.60
CA ASP A 18 10.90 -15.33 25.25
C ASP A 18 9.96 -15.98 24.22
N GLU A 19 8.97 -16.77 24.67
CA GLU A 19 7.89 -17.27 23.82
C GLU A 19 6.70 -16.30 23.89
N LEU A 20 6.23 -15.86 22.72
CA LEU A 20 5.19 -14.85 22.62
C LEU A 20 4.26 -15.16 21.44
N LEU A 21 2.96 -15.16 21.72
CA LEU A 21 1.89 -15.11 20.72
C LEU A 21 1.29 -13.70 20.73
N THR A 22 1.22 -13.06 19.57
CA THR A 22 0.55 -11.78 19.38
C THR A 22 -0.56 -11.93 18.34
N VAL A 23 -1.76 -11.45 18.67
CA VAL A 23 -2.89 -11.38 17.74
C VAL A 23 -3.31 -9.93 17.68
N SER A 24 -3.30 -9.35 16.48
CA SER A 24 -3.60 -7.95 16.25
C SER A 24 -4.75 -7.80 15.25
N TYR A 25 -5.63 -6.86 15.51
CA TYR A 25 -6.65 -6.43 14.59
C TYR A 25 -6.66 -4.91 14.50
N ARG A 26 -6.67 -4.40 13.25
CA ARG A 26 -6.80 -2.97 12.99
C ARG A 26 -7.93 -2.72 12.00
N PHE A 27 -8.73 -1.74 12.30
CA PHE A 27 -9.69 -1.13 11.39
C PHE A 27 -9.30 0.33 11.15
N SER A 28 -9.31 0.75 9.88
CA SER A 28 -9.09 2.14 9.49
C SER A 28 -10.16 2.58 8.50
N HIS A 29 -10.75 3.75 8.74
CA HIS A 29 -11.66 4.44 7.83
C HIS A 29 -11.10 5.81 7.50
N SER A 30 -10.90 6.08 6.21
CA SER A 30 -10.35 7.35 5.71
C SER A 30 -11.27 7.91 4.62
N PRO A 31 -12.07 8.95 4.91
CA PRO A 31 -12.80 9.71 3.90
C PRO A 31 -11.84 10.65 3.15
N ASN A 32 -12.09 10.85 1.88
CA ASN A 32 -11.29 11.75 1.03
C ASN A 32 -12.20 12.45 0.01
N ASP A 33 -13.06 13.34 0.53
CA ASP A 33 -13.96 14.13 -0.30
C ASP A 33 -13.25 15.34 -0.86
N SER A 34 -13.48 15.67 -2.12
CA SER A 34 -12.99 16.90 -2.76
C SER A 34 -14.09 17.61 -3.56
N LYS A 35 -13.94 18.91 -3.71
CA LYS A 35 -14.74 19.74 -4.59
C LYS A 35 -13.79 20.63 -5.37
N ASP A 36 -13.86 20.52 -6.68
CA ASP A 36 -13.04 21.29 -7.59
C ASP A 36 -13.91 22.12 -8.54
N TYR A 37 -13.63 23.40 -8.62
CA TYR A 37 -14.21 24.31 -9.61
C TYR A 37 -13.15 24.63 -10.65
N THR A 38 -13.50 24.46 -11.92
CA THR A 38 -12.61 24.75 -13.04
C THR A 38 -13.27 25.76 -13.98
N GLU A 39 -12.58 26.83 -14.26
CA GLU A 39 -12.96 27.89 -15.19
C GLU A 39 -11.85 28.10 -16.21
N LEU A 40 -12.21 28.49 -17.42
CA LEU A 40 -11.24 28.84 -18.46
C LEU A 40 -11.14 30.35 -18.58
N GLU A 41 -9.92 30.87 -18.50
CA GLU A 41 -9.64 32.26 -18.69
C GLU A 41 -8.86 32.51 -20.00
N ASN A 42 -9.16 33.60 -20.70
CA ASN A 42 -8.43 34.07 -21.90
C ASN A 42 -8.34 33.02 -23.03
N VAL A 43 -9.42 32.26 -23.24
CA VAL A 43 -9.46 31.18 -24.23
C VAL A 43 -9.65 31.75 -25.63
N VAL A 44 -8.76 31.38 -26.55
CA VAL A 44 -8.89 31.68 -27.99
C VAL A 44 -9.46 30.42 -28.66
N ASN A 45 -10.51 30.59 -29.49
CA ASN A 45 -11.24 29.49 -30.14
C ASN A 45 -11.89 28.51 -29.18
N TYR A 46 -12.60 29.03 -28.17
CA TYR A 46 -13.35 28.24 -27.21
C TYR A 46 -14.39 27.35 -27.90
N ASN A 47 -14.37 26.07 -27.54
CA ASN A 47 -15.39 25.13 -27.96
C ASN A 47 -16.43 24.95 -26.83
N PRO A 48 -17.69 25.44 -27.00
CA PRO A 48 -18.73 25.35 -25.97
C PRO A 48 -19.06 23.93 -25.53
N TRP A 49 -18.78 22.94 -26.37
CA TRP A 49 -18.99 21.52 -26.05
C TRP A 49 -18.07 20.98 -24.92
N LEU A 50 -17.03 21.73 -24.56
CA LEU A 50 -16.17 21.40 -23.44
C LEU A 50 -16.87 21.64 -22.09
N GLY A 51 -17.97 22.44 -22.09
CA GLY A 51 -18.82 22.63 -20.91
C GLY A 51 -18.07 23.24 -19.73
N TYR A 52 -17.49 24.41 -19.87
CA TYR A 52 -16.90 25.20 -18.79
C TYR A 52 -17.77 26.44 -18.51
N PRO A 53 -17.78 26.91 -17.25
CA PRO A 53 -17.14 26.36 -16.04
C PRO A 53 -17.72 25.02 -15.58
N GLN A 54 -16.92 24.26 -14.81
CA GLN A 54 -17.29 22.94 -14.30
C GLN A 54 -17.10 22.85 -12.79
N ASN A 55 -18.02 22.16 -12.11
CA ASN A 55 -17.84 21.68 -10.74
C ASN A 55 -17.65 20.18 -10.78
N ASN A 56 -16.64 19.67 -10.07
CA ASN A 56 -16.44 18.27 -9.81
C ASN A 56 -16.59 18.03 -8.31
N ILE A 57 -17.50 17.17 -7.92
CA ILE A 57 -17.69 16.76 -6.53
C ILE A 57 -17.30 15.30 -6.45
N ASN A 58 -16.21 15.00 -5.76
CA ASN A 58 -15.78 13.64 -5.51
C ASN A 58 -16.04 13.29 -4.04
N LYS A 59 -16.78 12.21 -3.83
CA LYS A 59 -16.98 11.56 -2.52
C LYS A 59 -16.23 10.25 -2.52
N ALA A 60 -15.15 10.19 -1.79
CA ALA A 60 -14.31 9.01 -1.72
C ALA A 60 -14.09 8.55 -0.28
N SER A 61 -13.92 7.25 -0.10
CA SER A 61 -13.56 6.67 1.19
C SER A 61 -12.80 5.37 1.02
N THR A 62 -11.93 5.08 1.98
CA THR A 62 -11.23 3.81 2.09
C THR A 62 -11.50 3.19 3.44
N ASN A 63 -11.93 1.93 3.45
CA ASN A 63 -12.02 1.07 4.63
C ASN A 63 -10.94 -0.01 4.54
N GLU A 64 -10.18 -0.19 5.61
CA GLU A 64 -9.17 -1.22 5.71
C GLU A 64 -9.34 -2.02 6.99
N HIS A 65 -9.32 -3.34 6.86
CA HIS A 65 -9.29 -4.30 7.95
C HIS A 65 -8.00 -5.09 7.86
N THR A 66 -7.22 -5.11 8.93
CA THR A 66 -5.98 -5.88 9.01
C THR A 66 -6.07 -6.83 10.19
N GLY A 67 -5.92 -8.13 9.94
CA GLY A 67 -5.74 -9.16 10.95
C GLY A 67 -4.33 -9.74 10.85
N GLN A 68 -3.65 -9.92 11.97
CA GLN A 68 -2.29 -10.45 12.02
C GLN A 68 -2.12 -11.37 13.23
N VAL A 69 -1.39 -12.47 13.03
CA VAL A 69 -0.99 -13.41 14.09
C VAL A 69 0.51 -13.63 13.96
N ASP A 70 1.22 -13.41 15.06
CA ASP A 70 2.66 -13.59 15.17
C ASP A 70 2.95 -14.56 16.31
N TYR A 71 3.81 -15.52 16.06
CA TYR A 71 4.31 -16.44 17.06
C TYR A 71 5.83 -16.46 17.03
N THR A 72 6.41 -16.17 18.18
CA THR A 72 7.87 -16.22 18.40
C THR A 72 8.17 -17.25 19.45
N THR A 73 9.08 -18.17 19.18
CA THR A 73 9.51 -19.18 20.15
C THR A 73 11.02 -19.43 20.08
N PRO A 74 11.70 -19.49 21.23
CA PRO A 74 13.07 -19.97 21.29
C PRO A 74 13.07 -21.48 21.01
N THR A 75 13.85 -21.88 19.99
CA THR A 75 14.01 -23.31 19.59
C THR A 75 15.13 -23.97 20.35
N TRP A 76 16.28 -23.31 20.43
CA TRP A 76 17.49 -23.72 21.16
C TRP A 76 18.12 -22.53 21.88
N LYS A 77 19.24 -22.80 22.56
CA LYS A 77 20.03 -21.73 23.16
C LYS A 77 20.45 -20.75 22.07
N ASP A 78 20.17 -19.46 22.27
CA ASP A 78 20.49 -18.36 21.36
C ASP A 78 19.88 -18.49 19.92
N GLN A 79 18.78 -19.25 19.82
CA GLN A 79 18.06 -19.44 18.56
C GLN A 79 16.56 -19.16 18.72
N THR A 80 15.97 -18.46 17.77
CA THR A 80 14.57 -18.06 17.80
C THR A 80 13.93 -18.29 16.45
N LEU A 81 12.75 -18.91 16.48
CA LEU A 81 11.84 -19.06 15.34
C LEU A 81 10.74 -18.02 15.45
N GLU A 82 10.47 -17.32 14.34
CA GLU A 82 9.38 -16.38 14.17
C GLU A 82 8.49 -16.89 13.03
N VAL A 83 7.21 -17.05 13.26
CA VAL A 83 6.24 -17.37 12.21
C VAL A 83 5.04 -16.46 12.35
N GLY A 84 4.42 -16.10 11.23
CA GLY A 84 3.24 -15.27 11.29
C GLY A 84 2.47 -15.28 9.99
N ALA A 85 1.23 -14.79 10.10
CA ALA A 85 0.33 -14.60 8.99
C ALA A 85 -0.39 -13.28 9.13
N LYS A 86 -0.63 -12.61 8.01
CA LYS A 86 -1.34 -11.33 7.95
C LYS A 86 -2.33 -11.34 6.80
N TYR A 87 -3.51 -10.83 7.06
CA TYR A 87 -4.54 -10.60 6.07
C TYR A 87 -4.98 -9.13 6.08
N ILE A 88 -5.04 -8.52 4.91
CA ILE A 88 -5.54 -7.17 4.73
C ILE A 88 -6.71 -7.22 3.73
N PHE A 89 -7.84 -6.71 4.16
CA PHE A 89 -8.96 -6.40 3.30
C PHE A 89 -9.07 -4.87 3.20
N ARG A 90 -8.99 -4.35 1.97
CA ARG A 90 -9.13 -2.91 1.70
C ARG A 90 -10.20 -2.70 0.64
N GLN A 91 -11.12 -1.80 0.92
CA GLN A 91 -12.13 -1.37 -0.03
C GLN A 91 -12.11 0.15 -0.14
N SER A 92 -11.85 0.65 -1.34
CA SER A 92 -11.94 2.06 -1.68
C SER A 92 -13.11 2.28 -2.61
N ARG A 93 -13.83 3.38 -2.40
CA ARG A 93 -14.90 3.85 -3.28
C ARG A 93 -14.62 5.29 -3.64
N SER A 94 -14.97 5.67 -4.86
CA SER A 94 -14.87 7.06 -5.32
C SER A 94 -16.02 7.31 -6.27
N ASN A 95 -16.85 8.28 -5.92
CA ASN A 95 -17.99 8.73 -6.70
C ASN A 95 -17.77 10.19 -7.06
N THR A 96 -17.50 10.42 -8.33
CA THR A 96 -17.29 11.77 -8.88
C THR A 96 -18.48 12.13 -9.74
N ASP A 97 -19.20 13.17 -9.32
CA ASP A 97 -20.29 13.78 -10.05
C ASP A 97 -19.80 15.10 -10.65
N ARG A 98 -20.16 15.35 -11.90
CA ARG A 98 -19.73 16.53 -12.63
C ARG A 98 -20.90 17.35 -13.14
N THR A 99 -20.86 18.65 -12.86
CA THR A 99 -21.79 19.62 -13.44
C THR A 99 -21.04 20.64 -14.28
N ALA A 100 -21.63 21.06 -15.39
CA ALA A 100 -21.12 22.11 -16.25
C ALA A 100 -22.15 23.24 -16.40
N PHE A 101 -21.67 24.45 -16.56
CA PHE A 101 -22.54 25.59 -16.77
C PHE A 101 -22.91 25.71 -18.26
N ASN A 102 -24.18 25.74 -18.55
CA ASN A 102 -24.70 25.95 -19.89
C ASN A 102 -25.01 27.45 -20.08
N ASP A 103 -24.13 28.17 -20.77
CA ASP A 103 -24.24 29.59 -21.03
C ASP A 103 -25.52 29.96 -21.79
N SER A 104 -26.00 29.10 -22.71
CA SER A 104 -27.16 29.35 -23.55
C SER A 104 -28.45 29.32 -22.74
N LEU A 105 -28.52 28.45 -21.72
CA LEU A 105 -29.68 28.29 -20.85
C LEU A 105 -29.51 28.99 -19.51
N ASN A 106 -28.31 29.48 -19.20
CA ASN A 106 -27.94 30.11 -17.92
C ASN A 106 -28.24 29.20 -16.70
N ILE A 107 -27.95 27.91 -16.82
CA ILE A 107 -28.15 26.91 -15.77
C ILE A 107 -26.95 25.95 -15.65
N TRP A 108 -26.81 25.36 -14.45
CA TRP A 108 -25.89 24.22 -14.25
C TRP A 108 -26.59 22.94 -14.66
N GLU A 109 -25.94 22.12 -15.49
CA GLU A 109 -26.43 20.84 -15.97
C GLU A 109 -25.50 19.70 -15.51
N ASP A 110 -26.08 18.56 -15.18
CA ASP A 110 -25.32 17.34 -14.88
C ASP A 110 -24.69 16.78 -16.16
N VAL A 111 -23.40 16.50 -16.10
CA VAL A 111 -22.66 15.88 -17.20
C VAL A 111 -22.41 14.41 -16.89
N THR A 112 -23.51 13.63 -16.85
CA THR A 112 -23.49 12.21 -16.44
C THR A 112 -22.53 11.36 -17.27
N SER A 113 -22.26 11.70 -18.54
CA SER A 113 -21.29 11.02 -19.39
C SER A 113 -19.83 11.15 -18.91
N LYS A 114 -19.57 12.05 -17.96
CA LYS A 114 -18.27 12.30 -17.34
C LYS A 114 -18.21 11.90 -15.87
N ASP A 115 -19.32 11.41 -15.32
CA ASP A 115 -19.34 10.87 -13.97
C ASP A 115 -18.51 9.60 -13.87
N SER A 116 -17.89 9.40 -12.73
CA SER A 116 -17.06 8.22 -12.49
C SER A 116 -17.35 7.66 -11.12
N HIS A 117 -18.02 6.51 -11.09
CA HIS A 117 -18.27 5.78 -9.86
C HIS A 117 -17.51 4.47 -9.91
N PHE A 118 -16.51 4.31 -9.07
CA PHE A 118 -15.73 3.08 -9.03
C PHE A 118 -15.54 2.54 -7.62
N ARG A 119 -15.40 1.23 -7.56
CA ARG A 119 -15.06 0.47 -6.37
C ARG A 119 -13.81 -0.34 -6.62
N HIS A 120 -12.86 -0.24 -5.72
CA HIS A 120 -11.61 -0.96 -5.70
C HIS A 120 -11.57 -1.83 -4.45
N THR A 121 -11.52 -3.15 -4.63
CA THR A 121 -11.44 -4.12 -3.54
C THR A 121 -10.12 -4.87 -3.64
N GLN A 122 -9.38 -4.95 -2.54
CA GLN A 122 -8.07 -5.58 -2.47
C GLN A 122 -8.00 -6.54 -1.29
N HIS A 123 -7.54 -7.75 -1.55
CA HIS A 123 -7.21 -8.77 -0.56
C HIS A 123 -5.72 -9.05 -0.62
N ILE A 124 -5.03 -8.96 0.53
CA ILE A 124 -3.61 -9.28 0.63
C ILE A 124 -3.45 -10.35 1.70
N TYR A 125 -2.88 -11.48 1.31
CA TYR A 125 -2.57 -12.61 2.16
C TYR A 125 -1.05 -12.72 2.28
N SER A 126 -0.54 -12.76 3.50
CA SER A 126 0.90 -12.90 3.74
C SER A 126 1.15 -13.97 4.77
N ALA A 127 2.15 -14.83 4.52
CA ALA A 127 2.70 -15.73 5.50
C ALA A 127 4.22 -15.54 5.53
N TYR A 128 4.82 -15.62 6.70
CA TYR A 128 6.25 -15.43 6.85
C TYR A 128 6.86 -16.32 7.90
N LEU A 129 8.11 -16.65 7.66
CA LEU A 129 8.97 -17.45 8.49
C LEU A 129 10.29 -16.74 8.67
N GLY A 130 10.75 -16.59 9.89
CA GLY A 130 12.05 -16.02 10.26
C GLY A 130 12.78 -16.94 11.23
N TYR A 131 14.07 -17.01 11.06
CA TYR A 131 14.94 -17.73 11.98
C TYR A 131 16.14 -16.88 12.32
N SER A 132 16.46 -16.79 13.61
CA SER A 132 17.64 -16.10 14.11
C SER A 132 18.45 -16.99 15.01
N MET A 133 19.77 -16.91 14.87
CA MET A 133 20.71 -17.64 15.71
C MET A 133 21.93 -16.77 16.01
N LYS A 134 22.49 -16.99 17.20
CA LYS A 134 23.82 -16.46 17.58
C LYS A 134 24.74 -17.63 17.85
N PHE A 135 25.94 -17.56 17.29
CA PHE A 135 26.96 -18.55 17.48
C PHE A 135 28.29 -17.85 17.68
N ASP A 136 28.82 -17.87 18.92
CA ASP A 136 30.03 -17.13 19.32
C ASP A 136 29.94 -15.64 18.89
N LYS A 137 30.77 -15.21 17.98
CA LYS A 137 30.85 -13.84 17.44
C LYS A 137 29.91 -13.60 16.26
N PHE A 138 29.26 -14.64 15.76
CA PHE A 138 28.34 -14.53 14.61
C PHE A 138 26.89 -14.44 15.06
N GLY A 139 26.15 -13.53 14.44
CA GLY A 139 24.68 -13.52 14.48
C GLY A 139 24.14 -13.66 13.05
N VAL A 140 23.20 -14.56 12.86
CA VAL A 140 22.53 -14.78 11.58
C VAL A 140 21.02 -14.63 11.79
N LYS A 141 20.38 -13.86 10.95
CA LYS A 141 18.92 -13.79 10.84
C LYS A 141 18.55 -13.96 9.38
N ALA A 142 17.69 -14.91 9.07
CA ALA A 142 17.15 -15.15 7.75
C ALA A 142 15.64 -15.26 7.83
N GLY A 143 14.95 -14.78 6.81
CA GLY A 143 13.49 -14.85 6.73
C GLY A 143 13.00 -14.85 5.30
N VAL A 144 11.78 -15.33 5.14
CA VAL A 144 11.06 -15.30 3.88
C VAL A 144 9.60 -14.96 4.14
N ARG A 145 9.01 -14.14 3.28
CA ARG A 145 7.58 -13.82 3.25
C ARG A 145 7.02 -14.16 1.88
N ALA A 146 5.96 -14.97 1.86
CA ALA A 146 5.14 -15.18 0.69
C ALA A 146 3.91 -14.27 0.78
N GLU A 147 3.57 -13.59 -0.30
CA GLU A 147 2.49 -12.61 -0.32
C GLU A 147 1.67 -12.76 -1.59
N GLY A 148 0.36 -13.05 -1.43
CA GLY A 148 -0.63 -13.08 -2.49
C GLY A 148 -1.52 -11.84 -2.42
N THR A 149 -1.80 -11.21 -3.55
CA THR A 149 -2.73 -10.08 -3.65
C THR A 149 -3.75 -10.35 -4.74
N SER A 150 -5.02 -10.14 -4.43
CA SER A 150 -6.12 -10.12 -5.38
C SER A 150 -6.72 -8.72 -5.39
N LEU A 151 -6.88 -8.16 -6.56
CA LEU A 151 -7.41 -6.82 -6.82
C LEU A 151 -8.61 -6.95 -7.75
N ASP A 152 -9.74 -6.38 -7.38
CA ASP A 152 -10.96 -6.29 -8.18
C ASP A 152 -11.38 -4.81 -8.29
N VAL A 153 -11.56 -4.32 -9.51
CA VAL A 153 -11.96 -2.94 -9.79
C VAL A 153 -13.23 -2.95 -10.63
N LYS A 154 -14.25 -2.26 -10.14
CA LYS A 154 -15.56 -2.15 -10.80
C LYS A 154 -15.92 -0.70 -11.04
N TYR A 155 -16.27 -0.40 -12.27
CA TYR A 155 -16.81 0.86 -12.72
C TYR A 155 -18.32 0.71 -12.91
N GLU A 156 -19.13 1.41 -12.09
CA GLU A 156 -20.60 1.31 -12.15
C GLU A 156 -21.16 1.89 -13.43
N MET A 157 -20.54 2.95 -13.97
CA MET A 157 -20.97 3.66 -15.18
C MET A 157 -20.34 3.10 -16.46
N ALA A 158 -19.30 2.25 -16.36
CA ALA A 158 -18.58 1.68 -17.48
C ALA A 158 -18.13 0.23 -17.17
N PRO A 159 -19.07 -0.74 -17.11
CA PRO A 159 -18.75 -2.12 -16.72
C PRO A 159 -17.74 -2.84 -17.62
N ASP A 160 -17.57 -2.41 -18.84
CA ASP A 160 -16.57 -2.88 -19.81
C ASP A 160 -15.13 -2.49 -19.42
N MET A 161 -14.96 -1.54 -18.50
CA MET A 161 -13.67 -1.16 -17.92
C MET A 161 -13.33 -1.94 -16.64
N ASN A 162 -14.20 -2.83 -16.19
CA ASN A 162 -13.92 -3.66 -15.02
C ASN A 162 -12.70 -4.54 -15.30
N PHE A 163 -11.84 -4.66 -14.27
CA PHE A 163 -10.70 -5.55 -14.35
C PHE A 163 -10.37 -6.15 -13.00
N ASP A 164 -9.72 -7.30 -13.04
CA ASP A 164 -9.10 -7.94 -11.89
C ASP A 164 -7.62 -8.23 -12.17
N THR A 165 -6.83 -8.29 -11.14
CA THR A 165 -5.42 -8.67 -11.24
C THR A 165 -4.96 -9.37 -9.99
N HIS A 166 -3.98 -10.27 -10.15
CA HIS A 166 -3.44 -11.09 -9.07
C HIS A 166 -1.92 -11.02 -9.09
N TYR A 167 -1.34 -10.92 -7.90
CA TYR A 167 0.10 -10.93 -7.70
C TYR A 167 0.47 -12.05 -6.74
N PHE A 168 1.62 -12.67 -6.97
CA PHE A 168 2.24 -13.56 -6.00
C PHE A 168 3.74 -13.26 -5.93
N ASP A 169 4.20 -12.91 -4.74
CA ASP A 169 5.57 -12.51 -4.51
C ASP A 169 6.19 -13.28 -3.34
N VAL A 170 7.46 -13.65 -3.50
CA VAL A 170 8.28 -14.22 -2.44
C VAL A 170 9.40 -13.23 -2.11
N VAL A 171 9.49 -12.83 -0.85
CA VAL A 171 10.31 -11.72 -0.39
C VAL A 171 11.30 -12.21 0.67
N PRO A 172 12.50 -12.61 0.28
CA PRO A 172 13.54 -13.05 1.20
C PRO A 172 14.25 -11.87 1.87
N ASN A 173 14.78 -12.11 3.06
CA ASN A 173 15.72 -11.25 3.76
C ASN A 173 16.75 -12.06 4.52
N ALA A 174 17.96 -11.53 4.69
CA ALA A 174 19.01 -12.14 5.47
C ALA A 174 19.91 -11.06 6.07
N THR A 175 20.40 -11.31 7.28
CA THR A 175 21.40 -10.46 7.94
C THR A 175 22.43 -11.34 8.59
N ILE A 176 23.69 -11.06 8.34
CA ILE A 176 24.84 -11.68 9.02
C ILE A 176 25.56 -10.56 9.77
N SER A 177 25.82 -10.77 11.04
CA SER A 177 26.59 -9.86 11.88
C SER A 177 27.81 -10.58 12.46
N TYR A 178 28.93 -9.90 12.51
CA TYR A 178 30.17 -10.40 13.10
C TYR A 178 30.71 -9.41 14.10
N GLN A 179 30.89 -9.88 15.35
CA GLN A 179 31.44 -9.09 16.45
C GLN A 179 32.97 -9.18 16.39
N LEU A 180 33.62 -8.15 15.84
CA LEU A 180 35.08 -8.05 15.76
C LEU A 180 35.72 -7.89 17.14
N SER A 181 35.12 -7.01 17.98
CA SER A 181 35.51 -6.77 19.39
C SER A 181 34.29 -6.33 20.17
N MET A 182 34.43 -6.09 21.49
CA MET A 182 33.34 -5.53 22.30
C MET A 182 32.82 -4.19 21.78
N ALA A 183 33.65 -3.43 21.07
CA ALA A 183 33.34 -2.11 20.56
C ALA A 183 33.09 -2.07 19.04
N GLN A 184 33.29 -3.17 18.31
CA GLN A 184 33.28 -3.18 16.85
C GLN A 184 32.40 -4.31 16.30
N GLN A 185 31.52 -3.97 15.39
CA GLN A 185 30.64 -4.93 14.72
C GLN A 185 30.59 -4.65 13.22
N LEU A 186 30.62 -5.71 12.43
CA LEU A 186 30.37 -5.72 10.99
C LEU A 186 29.01 -6.38 10.75
N ARG A 187 28.18 -5.79 9.89
CA ARG A 187 26.86 -6.33 9.52
C ARG A 187 26.67 -6.27 8.01
N LEU A 188 26.38 -7.40 7.42
CA LEU A 188 25.95 -7.54 6.02
C LEU A 188 24.45 -7.85 6.02
N GLY A 189 23.67 -7.06 5.33
CA GLY A 189 22.23 -7.26 5.17
C GLY A 189 21.84 -7.38 3.71
N TYR A 190 20.90 -8.26 3.43
CA TYR A 190 20.18 -8.37 2.17
C TYR A 190 18.69 -8.32 2.45
N ASN A 191 17.97 -7.51 1.71
CA ASN A 191 16.50 -7.53 1.73
C ASN A 191 15.92 -7.24 0.35
N MET A 192 14.96 -8.06 -0.05
CA MET A 192 14.07 -7.75 -1.17
C MET A 192 12.89 -6.93 -0.68
N ARG A 193 12.43 -6.00 -1.51
CA ARG A 193 11.17 -5.26 -1.32
C ARG A 193 10.33 -5.36 -2.57
N ILE A 194 9.02 -5.38 -2.39
CA ILE A 194 8.05 -5.30 -3.48
C ILE A 194 7.26 -4.01 -3.36
N GLN A 195 6.98 -3.40 -4.50
CA GLN A 195 6.07 -2.28 -4.61
C GLN A 195 5.05 -2.60 -5.70
N ARG A 196 3.77 -2.72 -5.29
CA ARG A 196 2.68 -2.97 -6.24
C ARG A 196 2.30 -1.68 -6.94
N PRO A 197 1.92 -1.76 -8.22
CA PRO A 197 1.35 -0.61 -8.91
C PRO A 197 0.14 -0.07 -8.14
N GLY A 198 0.10 1.22 -7.95
CA GLY A 198 -1.08 1.88 -7.42
C GLY A 198 -2.22 1.85 -8.44
N ILE A 199 -3.48 1.98 -7.96
CA ILE A 199 -4.67 1.97 -8.82
C ILE A 199 -4.57 2.96 -9.99
N TRP A 200 -3.90 4.08 -9.80
CA TRP A 200 -3.68 5.08 -10.83
C TRP A 200 -2.92 4.54 -12.06
N TYR A 201 -1.92 3.66 -11.83
CA TYR A 201 -1.14 3.04 -12.90
C TYR A 201 -1.86 1.86 -13.56
N LEU A 202 -2.83 1.27 -12.86
CA LEU A 202 -3.60 0.11 -13.34
C LEU A 202 -4.89 0.51 -14.05
N ASN A 203 -5.40 1.73 -13.79
CA ASN A 203 -6.69 2.19 -14.27
C ASN A 203 -6.70 2.38 -15.79
N PRO A 204 -7.44 1.55 -16.57
CA PRO A 204 -7.52 1.66 -18.03
C PRO A 204 -8.34 2.85 -18.51
N TYR A 205 -9.01 3.57 -17.59
CA TYR A 205 -9.79 4.76 -17.94
C TYR A 205 -8.92 5.81 -18.61
N VAL A 206 -9.32 6.23 -19.79
CA VAL A 206 -8.63 7.27 -20.56
C VAL A 206 -9.06 8.63 -20.03
N ASN A 207 -8.16 9.27 -19.29
CA ASN A 207 -8.36 10.66 -18.86
C ASN A 207 -7.94 11.59 -20.02
N ASN A 208 -8.92 12.20 -20.66
CA ASN A 208 -8.78 13.19 -21.71
C ASN A 208 -9.36 14.57 -21.33
N ALA A 209 -9.38 14.88 -20.03
CA ALA A 209 -9.84 16.17 -19.53
C ALA A 209 -9.03 17.34 -20.13
N ASP A 210 -7.74 17.12 -20.36
CA ASP A 210 -6.88 17.94 -21.19
C ASP A 210 -6.56 17.19 -22.48
N PRO A 211 -7.05 17.63 -23.66
CA PRO A 211 -6.78 16.95 -24.93
C PRO A 211 -5.31 16.95 -25.34
N GLN A 212 -4.49 17.82 -24.76
CA GLN A 212 -3.05 17.87 -24.99
C GLN A 212 -2.27 16.93 -24.06
N ASN A 213 -2.92 16.40 -23.01
CA ASN A 213 -2.31 15.54 -22.02
C ASN A 213 -3.23 14.37 -21.66
N ILE A 214 -3.25 13.37 -22.53
CA ILE A 214 -4.07 12.16 -22.34
C ILE A 214 -3.28 11.16 -21.50
N SER A 215 -3.90 10.62 -20.46
CA SER A 215 -3.31 9.60 -19.60
C SER A 215 -4.23 8.41 -19.40
N PHE A 216 -3.65 7.22 -19.33
CA PHE A 216 -4.34 5.96 -19.01
C PHE A 216 -3.34 5.00 -18.35
N GLY A 217 -3.85 4.06 -17.56
CA GLY A 217 -3.05 3.02 -16.92
C GLY A 217 -3.04 1.70 -17.67
N ASN A 218 -2.22 0.78 -17.20
CA ASN A 218 -2.12 -0.58 -17.74
C ASN A 218 -2.45 -1.60 -16.62
N PRO A 219 -3.61 -2.31 -16.69
CA PRO A 219 -3.98 -3.30 -15.67
C PRO A 219 -3.05 -4.51 -15.58
N ASN A 220 -2.18 -4.73 -16.60
CA ASN A 220 -1.25 -5.86 -16.67
C ASN A 220 0.14 -5.55 -16.08
N LEU A 221 0.30 -4.48 -15.31
CA LEU A 221 1.57 -4.18 -14.64
C LEU A 221 1.83 -5.17 -13.50
N ASP A 222 3.06 -5.66 -13.41
CA ASP A 222 3.55 -6.49 -12.33
C ASP A 222 4.07 -5.68 -11.14
N SER A 223 4.30 -6.35 -9.99
CA SER A 223 4.98 -5.77 -8.83
C SER A 223 6.43 -5.42 -9.16
N GLU A 224 6.85 -4.23 -8.82
CA GLU A 224 8.25 -3.83 -8.86
C GLU A 224 9.02 -4.52 -7.72
N LYS A 225 10.19 -5.10 -8.04
CA LYS A 225 11.05 -5.80 -7.09
C LYS A 225 12.38 -5.08 -6.96
N SER A 226 12.71 -4.67 -5.75
CA SER A 226 14.01 -4.05 -5.47
C SER A 226 14.83 -4.92 -4.51
N ASN A 227 16.08 -5.12 -4.84
CA ASN A 227 17.05 -5.88 -4.04
C ASN A 227 18.05 -4.91 -3.42
N ASN A 228 18.14 -4.93 -2.10
CA ASN A 228 19.04 -4.06 -1.36
C ASN A 228 20.08 -4.89 -0.63
N ILE A 229 21.35 -4.56 -0.85
CA ILE A 229 22.49 -5.11 -0.11
C ILE A 229 23.14 -3.96 0.63
N ASN A 230 23.36 -4.12 1.93
CA ASN A 230 24.01 -3.12 2.75
C ASN A 230 25.11 -3.74 3.59
N LEU A 231 26.23 -3.05 3.70
CA LEU A 231 27.35 -3.39 4.57
C LEU A 231 27.53 -2.24 5.56
N ASN A 232 27.44 -2.56 6.85
CA ASN A 232 27.60 -1.59 7.93
C ASN A 232 28.74 -2.01 8.84
N TYR A 233 29.63 -1.08 9.14
CA TYR A 233 30.61 -1.20 10.19
C TYR A 233 30.27 -0.20 11.29
N SER A 234 30.17 -0.69 12.53
CA SER A 234 29.88 0.14 13.71
C SER A 234 31.06 0.04 14.68
N MET A 235 31.49 1.19 15.18
CA MET A 235 32.51 1.30 16.21
C MET A 235 32.05 2.22 17.31
N PHE A 236 32.04 1.72 18.56
CA PHE A 236 31.75 2.50 19.77
C PHE A 236 33.07 2.85 20.44
N ALA A 237 33.48 4.11 20.35
CA ALA A 237 34.62 4.63 21.08
C ALA A 237 34.17 5.12 22.46
N GLN A 238 34.78 4.61 23.55
CA GLN A 238 34.64 5.26 24.85
C GLN A 238 35.29 6.65 24.80
N LYS A 239 34.51 7.67 25.05
CA LYS A 239 35.02 9.02 25.18
C LYS A 239 35.81 9.07 26.47
N PHE A 240 37.13 9.23 26.39
CA PHE A 240 37.94 9.57 27.55
C PHE A 240 37.53 10.97 28.00
N SER A 241 37.03 11.07 29.23
CA SER A 241 36.83 12.34 29.92
C SER A 241 38.11 12.76 30.64
#